data_32e909595f2dcc69fec76b71cc94a3d7
#
_entry.id   32e909595f2dcc69fec76b71cc94a3d7
#
_cell.length_a   1.000
_cell.length_b   1.000
_cell.length_c   1.000
_cell.angle_alpha   90.00
_cell.angle_beta   90.00
_cell.angle_gamma   90.00
#
_symmetry.space_group_name_H-M   'P 1'
#
loop_
_entity.id
_entity.type
_entity.pdbx_description
1 polymer ?
#
loop_
_entity_poly.entity_id
_entity_poly.type
_entity_poly.pdbx_seq_one_letter_code
_entity_poly.pdbx_strand_id
1 'polypeptide(L)'
;MMKNIFLIGDSIRFGSTSGNSPGYGVYVKEKLAGIANVYAPGENCRFAQYTQRYLHEWAKDIDKESIDVVHWNNGLWDLLHINGDSAFTDKDIYVRLLRRVYQRIRQLFPNARVIFALNTAVIEEMAKPDFIRYNNEIAEYNEAAAALMQELGVEINDLYSITRDWGPEMHSDWVHFNEEGSQILADKVMEKIMA
;
A
#
# COMPACT_ATOMS: atom_id res chain seq x y z
N MET A 1 -7.07 -20.17 -16.59
CA MET A 1 -6.50 -20.39 -15.24
C MET A 1 -6.89 -19.21 -14.36
N MET A 2 -7.11 -19.42 -13.05
CA MET A 2 -7.37 -18.33 -12.10
C MET A 2 -6.09 -17.52 -11.93
N LYS A 3 -6.19 -16.18 -11.93
CA LYS A 3 -5.05 -15.31 -11.62
C LYS A 3 -4.59 -15.52 -10.17
N ASN A 4 -3.29 -15.51 -9.93
CA ASN A 4 -2.66 -15.51 -8.62
C ASN A 4 -2.12 -14.11 -8.31
N ILE A 5 -2.61 -13.48 -7.27
CA ILE A 5 -2.36 -12.09 -6.92
C ILE A 5 -1.70 -12.05 -5.55
N PHE A 6 -0.63 -11.26 -5.40
CA PHE A 6 0.00 -11.02 -4.11
C PHE A 6 -0.15 -9.53 -3.74
N LEU A 7 -0.88 -9.26 -2.63
CA LEU A 7 -1.13 -7.91 -2.13
C LEU A 7 -0.18 -7.57 -0.99
N ILE A 8 0.69 -6.59 -1.19
CA ILE A 8 1.58 -6.03 -0.17
C ILE A 8 1.08 -4.63 0.18
N GLY A 9 1.02 -4.27 1.45
CA GLY A 9 0.63 -2.93 1.84
C GLY A 9 0.57 -2.75 3.35
N ASP A 10 0.53 -1.50 3.76
CA ASP A 10 0.41 -1.09 5.15
C ASP A 10 -1.00 -1.32 5.73
N SER A 11 -1.38 -0.54 6.73
CA SER A 11 -2.69 -0.67 7.38
C SER A 11 -3.87 -0.31 6.47
N ILE A 12 -3.65 0.47 5.40
CA ILE A 12 -4.73 0.77 4.45
C ILE A 12 -5.15 -0.51 3.70
N ARG A 13 -4.19 -1.40 3.40
CA ARG A 13 -4.48 -2.74 2.86
C ARG A 13 -4.96 -3.71 3.95
N PHE A 14 -4.29 -3.71 5.12
CA PHE A 14 -4.48 -4.72 6.16
C PHE A 14 -5.69 -4.45 7.06
N GLY A 15 -5.95 -3.19 7.39
CA GLY A 15 -6.94 -2.72 8.35
C GLY A 15 -6.33 -2.16 9.62
N SER A 16 -7.17 -1.51 10.41
CA SER A 16 -6.82 -0.92 11.70
C SER A 16 -7.37 -1.76 12.85
N THR A 17 -6.51 -2.08 13.81
CA THR A 17 -6.94 -2.70 15.07
C THR A 17 -7.64 -1.72 16.01
N SER A 18 -7.35 -0.42 15.91
CA SER A 18 -7.94 0.63 16.75
C SER A 18 -9.29 1.13 16.23
N GLY A 19 -9.53 1.06 14.93
CA GLY A 19 -10.76 1.57 14.29
C GLY A 19 -11.79 0.49 13.94
N ASN A 20 -11.50 -0.77 14.21
CA ASN A 20 -12.37 -1.92 13.87
C ASN A 20 -12.76 -1.95 12.37
N SER A 21 -11.94 -1.34 11.51
CA SER A 21 -12.21 -1.23 10.09
C SER A 21 -11.28 -2.12 9.28
N PRO A 22 -11.82 -3.05 8.49
CA PRO A 22 -11.03 -3.84 7.56
C PRO A 22 -10.38 -2.93 6.52
N GLY A 23 -9.12 -3.23 6.14
CA GLY A 23 -8.50 -2.57 5.01
C GLY A 23 -9.03 -3.11 3.67
N TYR A 24 -8.73 -2.41 2.58
CA TYR A 24 -9.21 -2.79 1.24
C TYR A 24 -8.84 -4.24 0.85
N GLY A 25 -7.74 -4.77 1.38
CA GLY A 25 -7.29 -6.13 1.06
C GLY A 25 -8.27 -7.23 1.45
N VAL A 26 -9.08 -7.01 2.49
CA VAL A 26 -10.15 -7.94 2.89
C VAL A 26 -11.23 -7.99 1.82
N TYR A 27 -11.71 -6.82 1.39
CA TYR A 27 -12.76 -6.72 0.37
C TYR A 27 -12.29 -7.20 -1.01
N VAL A 28 -11.02 -6.93 -1.39
CA VAL A 28 -10.44 -7.52 -2.62
C VAL A 28 -10.49 -9.03 -2.58
N LYS A 29 -10.10 -9.64 -1.45
CA LYS A 29 -10.11 -11.10 -1.29
C LYS A 29 -11.53 -11.66 -1.35
N GLU A 30 -12.50 -11.02 -0.71
CA GLU A 30 -13.90 -11.42 -0.72
C GLU A 30 -14.52 -11.32 -2.12
N LYS A 31 -14.36 -10.17 -2.79
CA LYS A 31 -14.92 -9.91 -4.13
C LYS A 31 -14.30 -10.79 -5.21
N LEU A 32 -13.05 -11.23 -5.06
CA LEU A 32 -12.36 -12.12 -5.99
C LEU A 32 -12.48 -13.61 -5.63
N ALA A 33 -13.24 -13.96 -4.59
CA ALA A 33 -13.45 -15.35 -4.22
C ALA A 33 -14.05 -16.16 -5.39
N GLY A 34 -13.38 -17.25 -5.77
CA GLY A 34 -13.76 -18.08 -6.93
C GLY A 34 -13.36 -17.50 -8.30
N ILE A 35 -12.79 -16.29 -8.36
CA ILE A 35 -12.33 -15.61 -9.59
C ILE A 35 -10.80 -15.60 -9.67
N ALA A 36 -10.14 -15.30 -8.56
CA ALA A 36 -8.68 -15.27 -8.45
C ALA A 36 -8.22 -15.77 -7.07
N ASN A 37 -6.98 -16.23 -6.98
CA ASN A 37 -6.32 -16.54 -5.70
C ASN A 37 -5.63 -15.27 -5.20
N VAL A 38 -6.01 -14.78 -4.03
CA VAL A 38 -5.44 -13.58 -3.42
C VAL A 38 -4.63 -13.97 -2.19
N TYR A 39 -3.32 -13.80 -2.30
CA TYR A 39 -2.34 -13.96 -1.23
C TYR A 39 -1.98 -12.60 -0.64
N ALA A 40 -1.73 -12.55 0.64
CA ALA A 40 -1.26 -11.34 1.32
C ALA A 40 -0.56 -11.70 2.63
N PRO A 41 0.40 -10.87 3.12
CA PRO A 41 0.90 -11.02 4.48
C PRO A 41 -0.23 -10.92 5.50
N GLY A 42 -0.19 -11.79 6.51
CA GLY A 42 -1.14 -11.78 7.63
C GLY A 42 -0.93 -10.65 8.62
N GLU A 43 -0.17 -9.61 8.25
CA GLU A 43 0.20 -8.46 9.07
C GLU A 43 0.28 -7.17 8.25
N ASN A 44 0.37 -6.04 8.95
CA ASN A 44 0.67 -4.73 8.38
C ASN A 44 2.13 -4.69 7.88
N CYS A 45 2.34 -4.38 6.59
CA CYS A 45 3.69 -4.34 5.99
C CYS A 45 4.48 -3.06 6.32
N ARG A 46 3.88 -2.11 7.03
CA ARG A 46 4.50 -0.91 7.60
C ARG A 46 5.34 -0.11 6.58
N PHE A 47 6.54 0.33 7.00
CA PHE A 47 7.46 1.12 6.20
C PHE A 47 8.27 0.27 5.20
N ALA A 48 8.86 0.91 4.21
CA ALA A 48 9.55 0.26 3.09
C ALA A 48 10.70 -0.67 3.54
N GLN A 49 11.47 -0.29 4.58
CA GLN A 49 12.55 -1.14 5.08
C GLN A 49 12.02 -2.42 5.75
N TYR A 50 10.87 -2.33 6.45
CA TYR A 50 10.20 -3.49 7.03
C TYR A 50 9.73 -4.45 5.93
N THR A 51 9.07 -3.93 4.91
CA THR A 51 8.67 -4.71 3.73
C THR A 51 9.86 -5.39 3.08
N GLN A 52 10.97 -4.66 2.85
CA GLN A 52 12.19 -5.23 2.28
C GLN A 52 12.75 -6.38 3.13
N ARG A 53 12.70 -6.25 4.46
CA ARG A 53 13.22 -7.28 5.38
C ARG A 53 12.36 -8.55 5.37
N TYR A 54 11.03 -8.43 5.36
CA TYR A 54 10.14 -9.55 5.60
C TYR A 54 9.52 -10.16 4.34
N LEU A 55 9.66 -9.53 3.17
CA LEU A 55 9.00 -9.97 1.94
C LEU A 55 9.27 -11.44 1.58
N HIS A 56 10.49 -11.94 1.78
CA HIS A 56 10.84 -13.34 1.50
C HIS A 56 10.19 -14.32 2.48
N GLU A 57 9.95 -13.89 3.73
CA GLU A 57 9.27 -14.71 4.74
C GLU A 57 7.77 -14.81 4.43
N TRP A 58 7.16 -13.68 4.01
CA TRP A 58 5.75 -13.69 3.58
C TRP A 58 5.51 -14.51 2.31
N ALA A 59 6.53 -14.65 1.47
CA ALA A 59 6.46 -15.41 0.22
C ALA A 59 6.93 -16.87 0.35
N LYS A 60 7.33 -17.35 1.54
CA LYS A 60 7.97 -18.66 1.70
C LYS A 60 7.12 -19.85 1.26
N ASP A 61 5.81 -19.78 1.53
CA ASP A 61 4.85 -20.85 1.28
C ASP A 61 4.04 -20.64 -0.02
N ILE A 62 4.44 -19.67 -0.87
CA ILE A 62 3.78 -19.34 -2.13
C ILE A 62 4.62 -19.90 -3.28
N ASP A 63 3.96 -20.50 -4.26
CA ASP A 63 4.59 -20.80 -5.55
C ASP A 63 4.88 -19.48 -6.28
N LYS A 64 6.13 -19.05 -6.22
CA LYS A 64 6.60 -17.73 -6.67
C LYS A 64 6.50 -17.55 -8.17
N GLU A 65 6.64 -18.63 -8.94
CA GLU A 65 6.55 -18.59 -10.41
C GLU A 65 5.11 -18.47 -10.90
N SER A 66 4.15 -18.88 -10.06
CA SER A 66 2.73 -18.83 -10.38
C SER A 66 2.08 -17.46 -10.13
N ILE A 67 2.74 -16.52 -9.48
CA ILE A 67 2.17 -15.19 -9.20
C ILE A 67 2.12 -14.37 -10.49
N ASP A 68 0.90 -13.99 -10.89
CA ASP A 68 0.64 -13.18 -12.07
C ASP A 68 0.74 -11.67 -11.82
N VAL A 69 0.33 -11.24 -10.61
CA VAL A 69 0.29 -9.81 -10.24
C VAL A 69 0.77 -9.61 -8.81
N VAL A 70 1.66 -8.64 -8.63
CA VAL A 70 1.99 -8.08 -7.32
C VAL A 70 1.47 -6.65 -7.25
N HIS A 71 0.53 -6.37 -6.36
CA HIS A 71 0.07 -5.03 -6.03
C HIS A 71 0.71 -4.63 -4.71
N TRP A 72 1.42 -3.51 -4.69
CA TRP A 72 2.29 -3.12 -3.60
C TRP A 72 2.15 -1.65 -3.23
N ASN A 73 2.12 -1.36 -1.92
CA ASN A 73 2.15 -0.03 -1.34
C ASN A 73 3.12 0.02 -0.16
N ASN A 74 3.85 1.13 -0.04
CA ASN A 74 4.56 1.60 1.15
C ASN A 74 4.66 3.13 1.11
N GLY A 75 4.70 3.78 2.28
CA GLY A 75 5.01 5.20 2.39
C GLY A 75 4.38 5.87 3.60
N LEU A 76 3.10 5.65 3.93
CA LEU A 76 2.48 6.33 5.07
C LEU A 76 3.22 6.13 6.40
N TRP A 77 3.89 5.00 6.59
CA TRP A 77 4.74 4.78 7.75
C TRP A 77 6.13 5.39 7.61
N ASP A 78 6.62 5.56 6.38
CA ASP A 78 7.91 6.19 6.09
C ASP A 78 7.87 7.70 6.37
N LEU A 79 6.75 8.36 6.05
CA LEU A 79 6.56 9.80 6.24
C LEU A 79 5.87 10.17 7.57
N LEU A 80 5.77 9.23 8.51
CA LEU A 80 5.18 9.49 9.83
C LEU A 80 6.12 10.34 10.70
N HIS A 81 5.60 11.42 11.28
CA HIS A 81 6.27 12.21 12.31
C HIS A 81 5.86 11.74 13.70
N ILE A 82 6.83 11.53 14.58
CA ILE A 82 6.63 11.10 15.96
C ILE A 82 7.29 12.11 16.91
N ASN A 83 6.52 12.64 17.86
CA ASN A 83 6.99 13.60 18.88
C ASN A 83 7.67 14.87 18.30
N GLY A 84 7.22 15.32 17.12
CA GLY A 84 7.76 16.53 16.47
C GLY A 84 9.11 16.33 15.77
N ASP A 85 9.55 15.08 15.60
CA ASP A 85 10.72 14.75 14.80
C ASP A 85 10.40 14.84 13.29
N SER A 86 11.42 14.79 12.44
CA SER A 86 11.27 14.69 10.98
C SER A 86 10.55 13.39 10.58
N ALA A 87 10.19 13.28 9.31
CA ALA A 87 9.64 12.03 8.76
C ALA A 87 10.52 10.83 9.13
N PHE A 88 9.89 9.71 9.51
CA PHE A 88 10.58 8.50 9.98
C PHE A 88 11.64 7.99 9.01
N THR A 89 11.41 8.16 7.71
CA THR A 89 12.35 7.83 6.64
C THR A 89 12.47 9.02 5.69
N ASP A 90 13.63 9.65 5.61
CA ASP A 90 13.87 10.72 4.65
C ASP A 90 13.49 10.33 3.22
N LYS A 91 12.95 11.27 2.44
CA LYS A 91 12.42 11.03 1.09
C LYS A 91 13.42 10.31 0.17
N ASP A 92 14.70 10.72 0.19
CA ASP A 92 15.75 10.09 -0.63
C ASP A 92 16.05 8.65 -0.20
N ILE A 93 15.99 8.38 1.11
CA ILE A 93 16.15 7.03 1.66
C ILE A 93 14.93 6.18 1.29
N TYR A 94 13.73 6.74 1.41
CA TYR A 94 12.49 6.09 1.00
C TYR A 94 12.54 5.62 -0.46
N VAL A 95 12.90 6.51 -1.41
CA VAL A 95 13.03 6.16 -2.83
C VAL A 95 14.05 5.03 -3.06
N ARG A 96 15.20 5.08 -2.36
CA ARG A 96 16.19 3.99 -2.43
C ARG A 96 15.65 2.68 -1.88
N LEU A 97 14.88 2.71 -0.80
CA LEU A 97 14.24 1.52 -0.22
C LEU A 97 13.17 0.96 -1.16
N LEU A 98 12.34 1.81 -1.78
CA LEU A 98 11.36 1.36 -2.78
C LEU A 98 12.03 0.62 -3.94
N ARG A 99 13.15 1.15 -4.47
CA ARG A 99 13.93 0.46 -5.51
C ARG A 99 14.39 -0.93 -5.05
N ARG A 100 14.84 -1.06 -3.80
CA ARG A 100 15.27 -2.35 -3.23
C ARG A 100 14.11 -3.32 -3.02
N VAL A 101 12.93 -2.82 -2.59
CA VAL A 101 11.72 -3.63 -2.48
C VAL A 101 11.31 -4.14 -3.86
N TYR A 102 11.27 -3.27 -4.88
CA TYR A 102 10.98 -3.67 -6.26
C TYR A 102 11.95 -4.76 -6.75
N GLN A 103 13.26 -4.58 -6.57
CA GLN A 103 14.25 -5.58 -6.95
C GLN A 103 13.99 -6.93 -6.25
N ARG A 104 13.59 -6.91 -4.98
CA ARG A 104 13.23 -8.10 -4.22
C ARG A 104 11.94 -8.75 -4.75
N ILE A 105 10.94 -7.95 -5.10
CA ILE A 105 9.70 -8.42 -5.75
C ILE A 105 10.06 -9.15 -7.06
N ARG A 106 10.89 -8.55 -7.91
CA ARG A 106 11.31 -9.15 -9.19
C ARG A 106 12.11 -10.45 -9.01
N GLN A 107 12.92 -10.56 -7.94
CA GLN A 107 13.64 -11.80 -7.62
C GLN A 107 12.72 -12.92 -7.15
N LEU A 108 11.70 -12.57 -6.36
CA LEU A 108 10.76 -13.56 -5.81
C LEU A 108 9.66 -13.95 -6.81
N PHE A 109 9.19 -13.00 -7.60
CA PHE A 109 8.07 -13.16 -8.52
C PHE A 109 8.47 -12.75 -9.94
N PRO A 110 9.32 -13.55 -10.62
CA PRO A 110 9.93 -13.16 -11.90
C PRO A 110 8.92 -12.91 -13.01
N ASN A 111 7.79 -13.62 -12.98
CA ASN A 111 6.75 -13.55 -14.01
C ASN A 111 5.66 -12.50 -13.72
N ALA A 112 5.63 -11.95 -12.50
CA ALA A 112 4.54 -11.10 -12.07
C ALA A 112 4.57 -9.72 -12.73
N ARG A 113 3.40 -9.23 -13.12
CA ARG A 113 3.15 -7.81 -13.36
C ARG A 113 3.20 -7.08 -12.01
N VAL A 114 3.96 -6.00 -11.91
CA VAL A 114 4.09 -5.24 -10.67
C VAL A 114 3.33 -3.92 -10.79
N ILE A 115 2.50 -3.63 -9.79
CA ILE A 115 1.71 -2.41 -9.69
C ILE A 115 2.04 -1.75 -8.35
N PHE A 116 2.41 -0.48 -8.36
CA PHE A 116 2.63 0.31 -7.16
C PHE A 116 1.42 1.21 -6.88
N ALA A 117 0.87 1.14 -5.67
CA ALA A 117 -0.19 2.06 -5.26
C ALA A 117 0.41 3.27 -4.53
N LEU A 118 0.02 4.47 -4.97
CA LEU A 118 0.35 5.71 -4.27
C LEU A 118 -0.33 5.75 -2.90
N ASN A 119 0.31 6.42 -1.94
CA ASN A 119 -0.22 6.60 -0.60
C ASN A 119 -1.50 7.43 -0.64
N THR A 120 -2.46 7.06 0.18
CA THR A 120 -3.72 7.79 0.37
C THR A 120 -3.53 9.07 1.17
N ALA A 121 -4.46 10.02 1.06
CA ALA A 121 -4.52 11.20 1.91
C ALA A 121 -4.97 10.84 3.34
N VAL A 122 -4.81 11.79 4.26
CA VAL A 122 -5.18 11.71 5.67
C VAL A 122 -6.00 12.92 6.10
N ILE A 123 -6.67 12.86 7.25
CA ILE A 123 -7.38 14.01 7.87
C ILE A 123 -6.48 14.61 8.94
N GLU A 124 -5.65 15.60 8.56
CA GLU A 124 -4.64 16.20 9.44
C GLU A 124 -5.24 16.79 10.72
N GLU A 125 -6.42 17.41 10.62
CA GLU A 125 -7.10 18.05 11.73
C GLU A 125 -7.55 17.07 12.82
N MET A 126 -7.66 15.80 12.49
CA MET A 126 -8.01 14.73 13.43
C MET A 126 -6.77 14.04 14.02
N ALA A 127 -5.57 14.33 13.51
CA ALA A 127 -4.33 13.73 13.99
C ALA A 127 -3.88 14.37 15.33
N LYS A 128 -3.08 13.61 16.08
CA LYS A 128 -2.40 14.15 17.27
C LYS A 128 -1.08 14.78 16.84
N PRO A 129 -0.67 15.92 17.44
CA PRO A 129 0.57 16.61 17.07
C PRO A 129 1.85 15.76 17.26
N ASP A 130 1.80 14.80 18.16
CA ASP A 130 2.90 13.88 18.46
C ASP A 130 2.92 12.61 17.59
N PHE A 131 1.92 12.45 16.69
CA PHE A 131 1.80 11.29 15.81
C PHE A 131 1.00 11.69 14.56
N ILE A 132 1.67 12.29 13.56
CA ILE A 132 1.02 12.95 12.42
C ILE A 132 1.71 12.65 11.09
N ARG A 133 0.94 12.79 10.00
CA ARG A 133 1.39 12.87 8.60
C ARG A 133 0.78 14.12 7.98
N TYR A 134 1.51 14.71 7.03
CA TYR A 134 1.08 15.93 6.34
C TYR A 134 0.77 15.61 4.87
N ASN A 135 -0.37 16.07 4.37
CA ASN A 135 -0.80 15.80 2.99
C ASN A 135 0.12 16.41 1.93
N ASN A 136 0.76 17.55 2.22
CA ASN A 136 1.78 18.10 1.35
C ASN A 136 3.00 17.17 1.21
N GLU A 137 3.45 16.55 2.31
CA GLU A 137 4.54 15.56 2.28
C GLU A 137 4.10 14.26 1.62
N ILE A 138 2.86 13.81 1.86
CA ILE A 138 2.30 12.65 1.15
C ILE A 138 2.36 12.89 -0.37
N ALA A 139 1.97 14.08 -0.84
CA ALA A 139 2.06 14.43 -2.25
C ALA A 139 3.51 14.38 -2.77
N GLU A 140 4.46 14.94 -2.03
CA GLU A 140 5.89 14.91 -2.40
C GLU A 140 6.48 13.49 -2.44
N TYR A 141 6.14 12.63 -1.46
CA TYR A 141 6.60 11.24 -1.45
C TYR A 141 5.95 10.43 -2.57
N ASN A 142 4.68 10.68 -2.87
CA ASN A 142 3.99 10.08 -4.01
C ASN A 142 4.59 10.50 -5.35
N GLU A 143 4.94 11.77 -5.52
CA GLU A 143 5.62 12.26 -6.73
C GLU A 143 6.99 11.57 -6.91
N ALA A 144 7.79 11.51 -5.84
CA ALA A 144 9.10 10.85 -5.88
C ALA A 144 8.97 9.33 -6.15
N ALA A 145 7.98 8.67 -5.56
CA ALA A 145 7.69 7.27 -5.82
C ALA A 145 7.22 7.06 -7.27
N ALA A 146 6.33 7.92 -7.79
CA ALA A 146 5.84 7.84 -9.16
C ALA A 146 6.96 8.00 -10.19
N ALA A 147 7.88 8.95 -9.97
CA ALA A 147 9.06 9.13 -10.83
C ALA A 147 9.94 7.88 -10.85
N LEU A 148 10.19 7.26 -9.68
CA LEU A 148 10.91 5.99 -9.61
C LEU A 148 10.17 4.86 -10.33
N MET A 149 8.86 4.73 -10.15
CA MET A 149 8.07 3.67 -10.79
C MET A 149 8.05 3.84 -12.31
N GLN A 150 7.96 5.07 -12.80
CA GLN A 150 8.10 5.36 -14.23
C GLN A 150 9.47 4.93 -14.78
N GLU A 151 10.57 5.25 -14.08
CA GLU A 151 11.92 4.80 -14.44
C GLU A 151 12.03 3.27 -14.52
N LEU A 152 11.37 2.57 -13.60
CA LEU A 152 11.38 1.11 -13.50
C LEU A 152 10.38 0.40 -14.43
N GLY A 153 9.54 1.14 -15.16
CA GLY A 153 8.46 0.58 -15.97
C GLY A 153 7.36 -0.10 -15.17
N VAL A 154 7.14 0.34 -13.92
CA VAL A 154 6.13 -0.19 -13.00
C VAL A 154 4.84 0.60 -13.16
N GLU A 155 3.72 -0.10 -13.25
CA GLU A 155 2.40 0.53 -13.31
C GLU A 155 2.04 1.20 -11.98
N ILE A 156 1.32 2.33 -12.06
CA ILE A 156 0.82 3.05 -10.90
C ILE A 156 -0.68 2.84 -10.74
N ASN A 157 -1.11 2.57 -9.51
CA ASN A 157 -2.49 2.70 -9.06
C ASN A 157 -2.59 3.95 -8.19
N ASP A 158 -3.19 5.01 -8.74
CA ASP A 158 -3.29 6.30 -8.07
C ASP A 158 -4.46 6.33 -7.07
N LEU A 159 -4.21 5.82 -5.86
CA LEU A 159 -5.17 5.88 -4.76
C LEU A 159 -5.20 7.27 -4.10
N TYR A 160 -4.15 8.09 -4.29
CA TYR A 160 -4.10 9.44 -3.74
C TYR A 160 -5.17 10.35 -4.36
N SER A 161 -5.25 10.38 -5.68
CA SER A 161 -6.22 11.22 -6.38
C SER A 161 -7.68 10.88 -6.05
N ILE A 162 -7.93 9.65 -5.60
CA ILE A 162 -9.27 9.23 -5.17
C ILE A 162 -9.58 9.75 -3.77
N THR A 163 -8.60 9.73 -2.86
CA THR A 163 -8.80 9.98 -1.43
C THR A 163 -8.54 11.42 -0.99
N ARG A 164 -7.82 12.22 -1.78
CA ARG A 164 -7.39 13.57 -1.39
C ARG A 164 -8.54 14.55 -1.09
N ASP A 165 -9.70 14.30 -1.70
CA ASP A 165 -10.90 15.15 -1.54
C ASP A 165 -11.94 14.49 -0.59
N TRP A 166 -11.60 13.37 0.06
CA TRP A 166 -12.47 12.72 1.04
C TRP A 166 -12.37 13.38 2.40
N GLY A 167 -13.53 13.59 3.03
CA GLY A 167 -13.62 14.10 4.39
C GLY A 167 -13.70 13.01 5.46
N PRO A 168 -13.92 13.41 6.72
CA PRO A 168 -14.02 12.49 7.86
C PRO A 168 -15.11 11.42 7.71
N GLU A 169 -16.13 11.66 6.89
CA GLU A 169 -17.23 10.73 6.61
C GLU A 169 -16.79 9.44 5.93
N MET A 170 -15.62 9.46 5.25
CA MET A 170 -15.02 8.29 4.60
C MET A 170 -13.98 7.57 5.47
N HIS A 171 -13.71 8.12 6.66
CA HIS A 171 -12.64 7.64 7.53
C HIS A 171 -13.21 6.99 8.81
N SER A 172 -12.46 6.04 9.39
CA SER A 172 -12.69 5.48 10.72
C SER A 172 -11.84 6.15 11.81
N ASP A 173 -10.72 6.74 11.41
CA ASP A 173 -9.86 7.61 12.19
C ASP A 173 -9.15 8.59 11.24
N TRP A 174 -8.14 9.32 11.68
CA TRP A 174 -7.47 10.33 10.88
C TRP A 174 -6.68 9.78 9.66
N VAL A 175 -6.41 8.45 9.60
CA VAL A 175 -5.62 7.82 8.52
C VAL A 175 -6.32 6.63 7.86
N HIS A 176 -7.15 5.90 8.62
CA HIS A 176 -7.82 4.70 8.11
C HIS A 176 -9.24 5.02 7.61
N PHE A 177 -9.66 4.29 6.62
CA PHE A 177 -10.99 4.45 6.02
C PHE A 177 -12.03 3.60 6.75
N ASN A 178 -13.28 4.05 6.72
CA ASN A 178 -14.41 3.25 7.14
C ASN A 178 -14.71 2.14 6.11
N GLU A 179 -15.78 1.40 6.32
CA GLU A 179 -16.17 0.30 5.44
C GLU A 179 -16.39 0.76 4.01
N GLU A 180 -17.12 1.87 3.80
CA GLU A 180 -17.41 2.43 2.48
C GLU A 180 -16.13 2.85 1.76
N GLY A 181 -15.27 3.63 2.41
CA GLY A 181 -13.99 4.06 1.84
C GLY A 181 -13.08 2.87 1.48
N SER A 182 -13.01 1.87 2.36
CA SER A 182 -12.23 0.66 2.11
C SER A 182 -12.77 -0.18 0.94
N GLN A 183 -14.10 -0.22 0.76
CA GLN A 183 -14.71 -0.92 -0.38
C GLN A 183 -14.46 -0.20 -1.71
N ILE A 184 -14.53 1.14 -1.74
CA ILE A 184 -14.20 1.93 -2.93
C ILE A 184 -12.74 1.73 -3.32
N LEU A 185 -11.82 1.77 -2.33
CA LEU A 185 -10.40 1.47 -2.59
C LEU A 185 -10.20 0.06 -3.12
N ALA A 186 -10.93 -0.93 -2.58
CA ALA A 186 -10.88 -2.31 -3.08
C ALA A 186 -11.30 -2.40 -4.55
N ASP A 187 -12.37 -1.70 -4.95
CA ASP A 187 -12.83 -1.67 -6.34
C ASP A 187 -11.77 -1.07 -7.27
N LYS A 188 -11.12 0.02 -6.86
CA LYS A 188 -10.02 0.63 -7.61
C LYS A 188 -8.78 -0.26 -7.72
N VAL A 189 -8.46 -0.99 -6.66
CA VAL A 189 -7.39 -1.99 -6.69
C VAL A 189 -7.78 -3.12 -7.64
N MET A 190 -9.01 -3.62 -7.57
CA MET A 190 -9.49 -4.70 -8.45
C MET A 190 -9.50 -4.29 -9.93
N GLU A 191 -10.00 -3.09 -10.27
CA GLU A 191 -9.94 -2.55 -11.63
C GLU A 191 -8.50 -2.65 -12.18
N LYS A 192 -7.53 -2.30 -11.36
CA LYS A 192 -6.11 -2.25 -11.76
C LYS A 192 -5.47 -3.63 -11.87
N ILE A 193 -5.71 -4.53 -10.92
CA ILE A 193 -5.08 -5.87 -10.90
C ILE A 193 -5.71 -6.84 -11.91
N MET A 194 -6.97 -6.62 -12.28
CA MET A 194 -7.68 -7.50 -13.22
C MET A 194 -7.55 -7.06 -14.68
N ALA A 195 -7.18 -5.79 -14.94
CA ALA A 195 -6.81 -5.31 -16.27
C ALA A 195 -5.55 -6.03 -16.76
#